data_405cb6d5405aa985c54a22b73ebf7add
#
_entry.id   405cb6d5405aa985c54a22b73ebf7add
#
_cell.length_a   1.000
_cell.length_b   1.000
_cell.length_c   1.000
_cell.angle_alpha   90.00
_cell.angle_beta   90.00
_cell.angle_gamma   90.00
#
_symmetry.space_group_name_H-M   'P 1'
#
loop_
_entity.id
_entity.type
_entity.pdbx_description
1 polymer ?
#
loop_
_entity_poly.entity_id
_entity_poly.type
_entity_poly.pdbx_seq_one_letter_code
_entity_poly.pdbx_strand_id
1 'polypeptide(L)'
;MNRSRRNFIRRVGIVAAGAVVAPYLKTSGLVAYSHKGASSFLATVAITDTTGTPADTYVYDDVGGGVRQRVKYLFDLLDLNQSGAVSALFGPGKKVAIKINLTGGSGSASNPKLAGYTITEAMWTHPAVLQAVGQYIIDAGVSPADLYIVEAFWDAGWKNPGSTAPFGSNDKFGYRAVQQALGCNVVDLNDTTAANIETVSTGGSHLNFESFTMNKVLRAVDVYISIPKLKHHSAAGYTGSLKNQVGIVPMSMYTIAVDNYRRGAIHHPTNNAAEWNYLPESVCDLNAARPVHLSVIDGIKNSTGGEGVWCANYQSRSMHALFAGLDPVATDSIGARIMGLDPAAASLPLPAPLTNGGVTSSITDNHLYLLNGKGAGTNQLNEIQLVGDGADLVTAVREDPTATRPSELQLCANFPNPFNPSTMVVFYSPRSEHVTLTVYDITGRAIETLLEGEVPPGEHRLQWSAEGLASGMYLCRMTARGFSQTIKLLYQK
;
A
#
# COMPACT_ATOMS: atom_id res chain seq x y z
N MET A 1 -28.63 28.38 5.05
CA MET A 1 -27.63 27.49 5.71
C MET A 1 -28.20 26.09 5.74
N ASN A 2 -27.54 25.18 5.01
CA ASN A 2 -28.07 23.87 4.66
C ASN A 2 -28.03 22.91 5.86
N ARG A 3 -29.08 22.12 6.10
CA ARG A 3 -29.20 21.15 7.23
C ARG A 3 -28.03 20.16 7.34
N SER A 4 -27.30 19.89 6.25
CA SER A 4 -26.14 19.03 6.18
C SER A 4 -24.95 19.53 7.02
N ARG A 5 -24.68 20.84 7.03
CA ARG A 5 -23.59 21.44 7.84
C ARG A 5 -23.81 21.39 9.36
N ARG A 6 -25.08 21.41 9.81
CA ARG A 6 -25.39 21.32 11.25
C ARG A 6 -25.22 19.91 11.83
N ASN A 7 -25.41 18.87 11.03
CA ASN A 7 -25.21 17.49 11.48
C ASN A 7 -23.71 17.09 11.50
N PHE A 8 -22.90 17.73 10.66
CA PHE A 8 -21.45 17.55 10.65
C PHE A 8 -20.79 18.06 11.94
N ILE A 9 -21.19 19.25 12.41
CA ILE A 9 -20.63 19.88 13.63
C ILE A 9 -21.02 19.12 14.92
N ARG A 10 -22.12 18.35 14.92
CA ARG A 10 -22.56 17.59 16.10
C ARG A 10 -21.89 16.23 16.28
N ARG A 11 -21.20 15.70 15.26
CA ARG A 11 -20.46 14.43 15.37
C ARG A 11 -18.96 14.58 15.61
N VAL A 12 -18.44 15.79 15.49
CA VAL A 12 -17.04 16.10 15.82
C VAL A 12 -17.01 16.61 17.25
N GLY A 13 -16.77 15.73 18.19
CA GLY A 13 -16.48 16.10 19.56
C GLY A 13 -15.16 16.88 19.61
N ILE A 14 -15.23 18.17 19.93
CA ILE A 14 -14.04 19.00 20.14
C ILE A 14 -13.35 18.52 21.42
N VAL A 15 -12.22 17.86 21.29
CA VAL A 15 -11.26 17.72 22.39
C VAL A 15 -10.08 18.61 22.06
N ALA A 16 -10.03 19.77 22.71
CA ALA A 16 -8.85 20.61 22.68
C ALA A 16 -7.78 19.98 23.57
N ALA A 17 -6.70 19.49 22.98
CA ALA A 17 -5.51 19.06 23.70
C ALA A 17 -4.27 19.64 23.04
N GLY A 18 -3.40 20.23 23.87
CA GLY A 18 -2.24 20.99 23.48
C GLY A 18 -1.23 20.25 22.62
N ALA A 19 -0.79 20.92 21.58
CA ALA A 19 0.20 20.44 20.64
C ALA A 19 1.60 20.34 21.28
N VAL A 20 2.26 19.20 21.07
CA VAL A 20 3.72 19.12 21.14
C VAL A 20 4.20 18.76 19.74
N VAL A 21 4.75 19.73 19.04
CA VAL A 21 5.47 19.53 17.78
C VAL A 21 6.75 18.77 18.12
N ALA A 22 6.87 17.51 17.70
CA ALA A 22 8.11 16.80 17.80
C ALA A 22 9.10 17.34 16.76
N PRO A 23 10.31 17.78 17.14
CA PRO A 23 11.31 18.20 16.18
C PRO A 23 11.80 17.00 15.38
N TYR A 24 11.80 17.12 14.05
CA TYR A 24 12.45 16.18 13.15
C TYR A 24 13.96 16.16 13.45
N LEU A 25 14.42 15.15 14.17
CA LEU A 25 15.85 14.92 14.35
C LEU A 25 16.38 14.23 13.08
N LYS A 26 17.29 14.90 12.37
CA LYS A 26 18.13 14.32 11.33
C LYS A 26 19.09 13.33 11.99
N THR A 27 18.63 12.15 12.33
CA THR A 27 19.51 11.03 12.71
C THR A 27 19.38 9.96 11.64
N SER A 28 20.51 9.48 11.15
CA SER A 28 20.64 8.31 10.31
C SER A 28 20.09 7.11 11.09
N GLY A 29 18.87 6.71 10.76
CA GLY A 29 18.14 5.62 11.41
C GLY A 29 16.65 5.80 11.20
N LEU A 30 15.91 4.73 11.26
CA LEU A 30 14.44 4.72 11.21
C LEU A 30 13.86 5.91 11.97
N VAL A 31 13.08 6.74 11.29
CA VAL A 31 12.32 7.80 11.95
C VAL A 31 11.25 7.11 12.78
N ALA A 32 11.50 6.96 14.08
CA ALA A 32 10.47 6.50 15.00
C ALA A 32 9.42 7.62 15.11
N TYR A 33 8.23 7.35 14.62
CA TYR A 33 7.07 8.23 14.80
C TYR A 33 6.59 8.10 16.25
N SER A 34 7.16 8.87 17.17
CA SER A 34 6.68 8.89 18.54
C SER A 34 5.51 9.87 18.65
N HIS A 35 4.31 9.35 18.64
CA HIS A 35 3.10 10.10 18.98
C HIS A 35 2.88 10.04 20.50
N LYS A 36 3.22 11.11 21.20
CA LYS A 36 2.73 11.35 22.56
C LYS A 36 1.68 12.46 22.51
N GLY A 37 0.44 12.09 22.21
CA GLY A 37 -0.74 12.92 22.38
C GLY A 37 -1.82 12.12 23.12
N ALA A 38 -2.78 12.77 23.72
CA ALA A 38 -3.86 12.16 24.52
C ALA A 38 -4.88 11.33 23.69
N SER A 39 -4.59 11.00 22.44
CA SER A 39 -5.36 10.13 21.56
C SER A 39 -4.96 8.69 21.78
N SER A 40 -5.93 7.78 21.83
CA SER A 40 -5.71 6.33 21.85
C SER A 40 -5.18 5.79 20.50
N PHE A 41 -5.13 6.63 19.47
CA PHE A 41 -4.65 6.27 18.14
C PHE A 41 -3.18 6.65 17.97
N LEU A 42 -2.40 5.76 17.31
CA LEU A 42 -0.99 5.98 16.99
C LEU A 42 -0.80 6.76 15.69
N ALA A 43 -1.75 6.67 14.76
CA ALA A 43 -1.69 7.34 13.46
C ALA A 43 -3.07 7.85 13.02
N THR A 44 -3.09 8.84 12.12
CA THR A 44 -4.31 9.34 11.46
C THR A 44 -4.16 9.19 9.96
N VAL A 45 -5.18 8.63 9.30
CA VAL A 45 -5.29 8.55 7.85
C VAL A 45 -6.56 9.28 7.42
N ALA A 46 -6.42 10.29 6.56
CA ALA A 46 -7.54 10.97 5.92
C ALA A 46 -7.91 10.23 4.64
N ILE A 47 -9.19 9.98 4.44
CA ILE A 47 -9.73 9.27 3.27
C ILE A 47 -10.99 9.96 2.75
N THR A 48 -11.14 10.04 1.44
CA THR A 48 -12.33 10.57 0.77
C THR A 48 -12.90 9.57 -0.22
N ASP A 49 -14.23 9.48 -0.26
CA ASP A 49 -14.98 8.77 -1.29
C ASP A 49 -15.17 9.71 -2.50
N THR A 50 -14.75 9.24 -3.67
CA THR A 50 -14.87 9.99 -4.93
C THR A 50 -16.09 9.55 -5.76
N THR A 51 -16.90 8.61 -5.30
CA THR A 51 -18.06 8.09 -6.04
C THR A 51 -18.99 9.22 -6.48
N GLY A 52 -19.26 9.28 -7.78
CA GLY A 52 -20.18 10.25 -8.37
C GLY A 52 -19.70 11.71 -8.33
N THR A 53 -18.43 11.95 -8.03
CA THR A 53 -17.82 13.28 -8.04
C THR A 53 -16.99 13.51 -9.30
N PRO A 54 -16.65 14.74 -9.67
CA PRO A 54 -15.67 15.00 -10.76
C PRO A 54 -14.32 14.32 -10.52
N ALA A 55 -13.89 14.14 -9.27
CA ALA A 55 -12.66 13.42 -8.95
C ALA A 55 -12.69 11.95 -9.39
N ASP A 56 -13.86 11.33 -9.46
CA ASP A 56 -14.03 9.95 -9.91
C ASP A 56 -13.58 9.72 -11.37
N THR A 57 -13.61 10.76 -12.16
CA THR A 57 -13.11 10.81 -13.54
C THR A 57 -11.77 11.54 -13.68
N TYR A 58 -11.09 11.80 -12.55
CA TYR A 58 -9.83 12.55 -12.48
C TYR A 58 -9.92 13.98 -13.05
N VAL A 59 -11.07 14.62 -12.94
CA VAL A 59 -11.18 16.03 -13.32
C VAL A 59 -10.41 16.90 -12.33
N TYR A 60 -9.49 17.68 -12.86
CA TYR A 60 -8.72 18.63 -12.08
C TYR A 60 -9.39 20.01 -12.13
N ASP A 61 -10.17 20.30 -11.09
CA ASP A 61 -10.77 21.62 -10.89
C ASP A 61 -10.93 21.95 -9.40
N ASP A 62 -11.32 23.19 -9.12
CA ASP A 62 -11.58 23.67 -7.76
C ASP A 62 -13.07 23.66 -7.40
N VAL A 63 -13.93 23.30 -8.35
CA VAL A 63 -15.39 23.39 -8.24
C VAL A 63 -15.99 22.00 -8.36
N GLY A 64 -16.98 21.71 -7.50
CA GLY A 64 -17.76 20.49 -7.64
C GLY A 64 -17.09 19.19 -7.18
N GLY A 65 -15.95 19.26 -6.52
CA GLY A 65 -15.29 18.09 -5.94
C GLY A 65 -14.26 17.41 -6.82
N GLY A 66 -13.59 18.17 -7.69
CA GLY A 66 -12.43 17.70 -8.48
C GLY A 66 -11.26 17.22 -7.62
N VAL A 67 -10.25 16.64 -8.26
CA VAL A 67 -9.10 16.03 -7.56
C VAL A 67 -8.38 17.06 -6.69
N ARG A 68 -8.19 18.30 -7.15
CA ARG A 68 -7.55 19.37 -6.38
C ARG A 68 -8.29 19.64 -5.07
N GLN A 69 -9.62 19.76 -5.13
CA GLN A 69 -10.44 19.98 -3.94
C GLN A 69 -10.38 18.79 -2.97
N ARG A 70 -10.34 17.56 -3.49
CA ARG A 70 -10.24 16.34 -2.68
C ARG A 70 -8.88 16.20 -2.00
N VAL A 71 -7.78 16.50 -2.67
CA VAL A 71 -6.44 16.54 -2.06
C VAL A 71 -6.37 17.58 -0.95
N LYS A 72 -6.88 18.81 -1.22
CA LYS A 72 -6.95 19.84 -0.18
C LYS A 72 -7.78 19.40 1.02
N TYR A 73 -8.93 18.77 0.80
CA TYR A 73 -9.78 18.24 1.86
C TYR A 73 -9.06 17.23 2.75
N LEU A 74 -8.30 16.29 2.15
CA LEU A 74 -7.51 15.32 2.89
C LEU A 74 -6.44 16.00 3.76
N PHE A 75 -5.73 16.96 3.23
CA PHE A 75 -4.68 17.67 3.94
C PHE A 75 -5.24 18.57 5.06
N ASP A 76 -6.36 19.25 4.83
CA ASP A 76 -7.08 20.00 5.86
C ASP A 76 -7.53 19.09 7.01
N LEU A 77 -8.00 17.86 6.71
CA LEU A 77 -8.37 16.88 7.73
C LEU A 77 -7.17 16.39 8.54
N LEU A 78 -6.04 16.13 7.90
CA LEU A 78 -4.81 15.74 8.60
C LEU A 78 -4.32 16.88 9.49
N ASP A 79 -4.32 18.12 9.01
CA ASP A 79 -3.93 19.29 9.79
C ASP A 79 -4.84 19.50 10.99
N LEU A 80 -6.15 19.36 10.81
CA LEU A 80 -7.12 19.46 11.90
C LEU A 80 -6.89 18.43 13.01
N ASN A 81 -6.53 17.21 12.63
CA ASN A 81 -6.38 16.09 13.57
C ASN A 81 -4.95 15.91 14.08
N GLN A 82 -3.96 16.51 13.41
CA GLN A 82 -2.53 16.39 13.74
C GLN A 82 -1.85 17.76 13.92
N SER A 83 -2.61 18.77 14.37
CA SER A 83 -2.10 20.10 14.78
C SER A 83 -1.27 20.80 13.68
N GLY A 84 -1.73 20.77 12.43
CA GLY A 84 -1.06 21.44 11.31
C GLY A 84 0.17 20.70 10.78
N ALA A 85 0.27 19.40 11.01
CA ALA A 85 1.47 18.63 10.68
C ALA A 85 1.75 18.56 9.17
N VAL A 86 0.74 18.59 8.29
CA VAL A 86 0.92 18.64 6.84
C VAL A 86 1.37 20.04 6.41
N SER A 87 0.71 21.10 6.89
CA SER A 87 1.08 22.48 6.58
C SER A 87 2.52 22.79 7.04
N ALA A 88 2.96 22.21 8.16
CA ALA A 88 4.33 22.41 8.67
C ALA A 88 5.42 21.78 7.79
N LEU A 89 5.06 20.88 6.87
CA LEU A 89 6.03 20.30 5.93
C LEU A 89 6.47 21.31 4.87
N PHE A 90 5.62 22.27 4.52
CA PHE A 90 5.81 23.12 3.35
C PHE A 90 6.05 24.59 3.76
N GLY A 91 6.64 25.36 2.84
CA GLY A 91 6.87 26.77 3.04
C GLY A 91 8.08 27.29 2.24
N PRO A 92 8.35 28.60 2.27
CA PRO A 92 9.48 29.20 1.57
C PRO A 92 10.82 28.55 1.95
N GLY A 93 11.65 28.27 0.96
CA GLY A 93 12.97 27.67 1.13
C GLY A 93 12.99 26.17 1.39
N LYS A 94 11.83 25.52 1.52
CA LYS A 94 11.74 24.05 1.59
C LYS A 94 11.92 23.44 0.21
N LYS A 95 12.71 22.37 0.13
CA LYS A 95 12.85 21.52 -1.07
C LYS A 95 11.99 20.29 -0.92
N VAL A 96 11.18 19.99 -1.93
CA VAL A 96 10.20 18.90 -1.89
C VAL A 96 10.39 17.98 -3.09
N ALA A 97 10.45 16.67 -2.87
CA ALA A 97 10.38 15.68 -3.93
C ALA A 97 9.09 14.86 -3.85
N ILE A 98 8.46 14.66 -5.00
CA ILE A 98 7.29 13.83 -5.19
C ILE A 98 7.68 12.59 -6.00
N LYS A 99 7.62 11.42 -5.39
CA LYS A 99 7.79 10.14 -6.07
C LYS A 99 6.46 9.65 -6.61
N ILE A 100 6.37 9.55 -7.92
CA ILE A 100 5.22 8.97 -8.62
C ILE A 100 5.43 7.46 -8.88
N ASN A 101 4.40 6.76 -9.36
CA ASN A 101 4.48 5.35 -9.70
C ASN A 101 4.25 5.15 -11.20
N LEU A 102 5.28 4.77 -11.94
CA LEU A 102 5.24 4.53 -13.38
C LEU A 102 5.70 3.10 -13.73
N THR A 103 5.01 2.12 -13.20
CA THR A 103 5.35 0.70 -13.39
C THR A 103 5.16 0.25 -14.84
N GLY A 104 6.13 -0.48 -15.39
CA GLY A 104 5.99 -1.28 -16.61
C GLY A 104 6.15 -0.52 -17.93
N GLY A 105 6.27 0.81 -17.91
CA GLY A 105 6.55 1.59 -19.11
C GLY A 105 5.38 2.40 -19.68
N SER A 106 5.67 3.20 -20.71
CA SER A 106 4.76 4.21 -21.29
C SER A 106 3.78 3.63 -22.31
N GLY A 107 3.78 2.33 -22.56
CA GLY A 107 3.03 1.73 -23.66
C GLY A 107 3.62 2.02 -25.03
N SER A 108 4.88 2.42 -25.10
CA SER A 108 5.57 2.56 -26.37
C SER A 108 5.79 1.19 -27.00
N ALA A 109 5.87 1.16 -28.33
CA ALA A 109 6.19 -0.05 -29.10
C ALA A 109 7.55 -0.68 -28.69
N SER A 110 8.38 0.05 -27.91
CA SER A 110 9.66 -0.41 -27.40
C SER A 110 9.55 -1.28 -26.14
N ASN A 111 8.38 -1.36 -25.47
CA ASN A 111 8.20 -2.25 -24.33
C ASN A 111 7.44 -3.53 -24.72
N PRO A 112 8.13 -4.67 -24.89
CA PRO A 112 7.49 -5.90 -25.31
C PRO A 112 6.44 -6.43 -24.32
N LYS A 113 6.50 -6.01 -23.01
CA LYS A 113 5.50 -6.38 -22.01
C LYS A 113 4.15 -5.72 -22.25
N LEU A 114 4.09 -4.63 -23.03
CA LEU A 114 2.86 -3.90 -23.31
C LEU A 114 2.36 -4.11 -24.74
N ALA A 115 3.08 -4.89 -25.56
CA ALA A 115 2.67 -5.20 -26.92
C ALA A 115 1.33 -5.97 -26.90
N GLY A 116 0.33 -5.43 -27.57
CA GLY A 116 -0.99 -6.05 -27.70
C GLY A 116 -1.94 -5.82 -26.51
N TYR A 117 -1.53 -5.07 -25.49
CA TYR A 117 -2.40 -4.75 -24.33
C TYR A 117 -2.96 -3.32 -24.41
N THR A 118 -4.21 -3.16 -23.95
CA THR A 118 -4.79 -1.84 -23.70
C THR A 118 -4.30 -1.35 -22.33
N ILE A 119 -3.59 -0.23 -22.34
CA ILE A 119 -3.06 0.40 -21.13
C ILE A 119 -4.17 1.16 -20.43
N THR A 120 -4.22 1.07 -19.10
CA THR A 120 -5.25 1.70 -18.29
C THR A 120 -4.69 2.65 -17.24
N GLU A 121 -5.48 3.65 -16.84
CA GLU A 121 -5.18 4.59 -15.75
C GLU A 121 -4.91 3.89 -14.41
N ALA A 122 -5.37 2.63 -14.27
CA ALA A 122 -5.20 1.83 -13.07
C ALA A 122 -3.76 1.35 -12.83
N MET A 123 -2.84 1.60 -13.75
CA MET A 123 -1.44 1.15 -13.64
C MET A 123 -0.52 2.17 -12.97
N TRP A 124 -0.81 3.46 -13.09
CA TRP A 124 0.11 4.55 -12.73
C TRP A 124 -0.57 5.64 -11.92
N THR A 125 0.24 6.40 -11.16
CA THR A 125 -0.22 7.65 -10.53
C THR A 125 -0.87 8.53 -11.59
N HIS A 126 -2.11 8.95 -11.38
CA HIS A 126 -2.78 9.82 -12.37
C HIS A 126 -2.19 11.24 -12.34
N PRO A 127 -1.96 11.87 -13.51
CA PRO A 127 -1.40 13.23 -13.60
C PRO A 127 -2.20 14.28 -12.82
N ALA A 128 -3.53 14.16 -12.75
CA ALA A 128 -4.37 15.06 -11.97
C ALA A 128 -4.08 15.01 -10.46
N VAL A 129 -3.78 13.81 -9.92
CA VAL A 129 -3.41 13.67 -8.50
C VAL A 129 -2.04 14.30 -8.26
N LEU A 130 -1.06 14.04 -9.14
CA LEU A 130 0.25 14.68 -9.09
C LEU A 130 0.13 16.21 -9.14
N GLN A 131 -0.67 16.75 -10.06
CA GLN A 131 -0.89 18.19 -10.22
C GLN A 131 -1.53 18.79 -8.97
N ALA A 132 -2.54 18.14 -8.40
CA ALA A 132 -3.22 18.60 -7.21
C ALA A 132 -2.28 18.69 -6.00
N VAL A 133 -1.46 17.67 -5.77
CA VAL A 133 -0.46 17.67 -4.69
C VAL A 133 0.62 18.72 -4.95
N GLY A 134 1.16 18.78 -6.18
CA GLY A 134 2.18 19.78 -6.53
C GLY A 134 1.69 21.20 -6.39
N GLN A 135 0.46 21.49 -6.80
CA GLN A 135 -0.14 22.82 -6.67
C GLN A 135 -0.36 23.20 -5.20
N TYR A 136 -0.85 22.26 -4.36
CA TYR A 136 -0.97 22.52 -2.92
C TYR A 136 0.37 22.92 -2.29
N ILE A 137 1.45 22.25 -2.67
CA ILE A 137 2.80 22.53 -2.18
C ILE A 137 3.27 23.92 -2.59
N ILE A 138 3.01 24.31 -3.83
CA ILE A 138 3.32 25.67 -4.37
C ILE A 138 2.48 26.72 -3.63
N ASP A 139 1.17 26.48 -3.49
CA ASP A 139 0.25 27.39 -2.77
C ASP A 139 0.66 27.58 -1.30
N ALA A 140 1.31 26.55 -0.69
CA ALA A 140 1.90 26.63 0.63
C ALA A 140 3.26 27.38 0.71
N GLY A 141 3.74 27.93 -0.43
CA GLY A 141 4.91 28.79 -0.49
C GLY A 141 6.22 28.13 -0.92
N VAL A 142 6.21 26.86 -1.31
CA VAL A 142 7.38 26.20 -1.91
C VAL A 142 7.61 26.75 -3.31
N SER A 143 8.84 27.18 -3.61
CA SER A 143 9.19 27.64 -4.95
C SER A 143 9.05 26.49 -5.96
N PRO A 144 8.49 26.71 -7.17
CA PRO A 144 8.53 25.72 -8.24
C PRO A 144 9.93 25.18 -8.55
N ALA A 145 10.96 26.00 -8.40
CA ALA A 145 12.36 25.60 -8.58
C ALA A 145 12.88 24.62 -7.49
N ASP A 146 12.19 24.55 -6.35
CA ASP A 146 12.51 23.66 -5.22
C ASP A 146 11.54 22.46 -5.15
N LEU A 147 10.66 22.31 -6.13
CA LEU A 147 9.76 21.16 -6.30
C LEU A 147 10.31 20.21 -7.37
N TYR A 148 10.41 18.93 -7.02
CA TYR A 148 11.00 17.89 -7.86
C TYR A 148 10.01 16.73 -8.02
N ILE A 149 9.66 16.36 -9.26
CA ILE A 149 9.02 15.08 -9.56
C ILE A 149 10.15 14.08 -9.80
N VAL A 150 10.12 12.94 -9.10
CA VAL A 150 11.20 11.96 -9.14
C VAL A 150 10.67 10.56 -9.47
N GLU A 151 11.38 9.84 -10.34
CA GLU A 151 11.11 8.45 -10.68
C GLU A 151 12.37 7.81 -11.30
N ALA A 152 12.68 6.57 -10.97
CA ALA A 152 13.59 5.79 -11.79
C ALA A 152 12.79 5.08 -12.89
N PHE A 153 12.61 5.78 -13.99
CA PHE A 153 11.73 5.38 -15.09
C PHE A 153 12.05 3.97 -15.59
N TRP A 154 11.03 3.11 -15.59
CA TRP A 154 11.17 1.73 -16.04
C TRP A 154 11.48 1.61 -17.55
N ASP A 155 11.01 2.53 -18.32
CA ASP A 155 11.03 2.52 -19.78
C ASP A 155 11.54 3.86 -20.34
N ALA A 156 12.41 3.76 -21.37
CA ALA A 156 12.87 4.93 -22.14
C ALA A 156 11.73 5.67 -22.85
N GLY A 157 10.57 5.06 -23.05
CA GLY A 157 9.40 5.70 -23.64
C GLY A 157 8.81 6.84 -22.82
N TRP A 158 9.12 6.92 -21.52
CA TRP A 158 8.80 8.09 -20.69
C TRP A 158 9.75 9.27 -20.96
N LYS A 159 10.91 9.00 -21.54
CA LYS A 159 11.95 9.98 -21.81
C LYS A 159 11.85 10.53 -23.22
N ASN A 160 12.32 11.75 -23.40
CA ASN A 160 12.62 12.30 -24.71
C ASN A 160 14.10 11.98 -25.02
N PRO A 161 14.41 11.09 -25.97
CA PRO A 161 15.79 10.74 -26.31
C PRO A 161 16.58 12.01 -26.64
N GLY A 162 17.67 12.25 -25.92
CA GLY A 162 18.55 13.41 -26.13
C GLY A 162 18.06 14.73 -25.50
N SER A 163 16.99 14.72 -24.70
CA SER A 163 16.50 15.89 -23.95
C SER A 163 16.78 15.73 -22.44
N THR A 164 17.09 16.86 -21.80
CA THR A 164 17.10 16.97 -20.32
C THR A 164 15.70 16.98 -19.72
N ALA A 165 14.63 17.07 -20.54
CA ALA A 165 13.25 16.97 -20.10
C ALA A 165 12.84 15.50 -20.00
N PRO A 166 12.59 14.96 -18.82
CA PRO A 166 12.34 13.52 -18.61
C PRO A 166 10.99 13.04 -19.17
N PHE A 167 9.98 13.93 -19.27
CA PHE A 167 8.73 13.58 -19.95
C PHE A 167 8.82 13.96 -21.42
N GLY A 168 8.92 12.95 -22.28
CA GLY A 168 9.07 13.14 -23.73
C GLY A 168 7.78 13.53 -24.44
N SER A 169 7.91 13.77 -25.75
CA SER A 169 6.77 14.05 -26.67
C SER A 169 5.78 12.89 -26.77
N ASN A 170 6.15 11.70 -26.33
CA ASN A 170 5.31 10.50 -26.28
C ASN A 170 4.56 10.33 -24.95
N ASP A 171 4.56 11.35 -24.09
CA ASP A 171 3.72 11.37 -22.89
C ASP A 171 2.24 11.45 -23.27
N LYS A 172 1.62 10.29 -23.39
CA LYS A 172 0.20 10.14 -23.72
C LYS A 172 -0.74 10.47 -22.55
N PHE A 173 -0.18 10.65 -21.34
CA PHE A 173 -0.94 10.74 -20.11
C PHE A 173 -0.96 12.13 -19.49
N GLY A 174 -0.13 13.07 -19.97
CA GLY A 174 -0.15 14.47 -19.57
C GLY A 174 0.81 14.84 -18.45
N TYR A 175 1.77 14.02 -18.05
CA TYR A 175 2.76 14.39 -17.03
C TYR A 175 3.62 15.57 -17.42
N ARG A 176 3.95 15.72 -18.72
CA ARG A 176 4.66 16.89 -19.24
C ARG A 176 3.85 18.16 -19.07
N ALA A 177 2.54 18.10 -19.34
CA ALA A 177 1.66 19.24 -19.15
C ALA A 177 1.60 19.62 -17.66
N VAL A 178 1.53 18.65 -16.76
CA VAL A 178 1.59 18.89 -15.31
C VAL A 178 2.92 19.51 -14.89
N GLN A 179 4.05 18.99 -15.36
CA GLN A 179 5.36 19.59 -15.10
C GLN A 179 5.40 21.06 -15.53
N GLN A 180 4.91 21.36 -16.74
CA GLN A 180 4.88 22.73 -17.28
C GLN A 180 3.94 23.64 -16.46
N ALA A 181 2.76 23.14 -16.08
CA ALA A 181 1.81 23.89 -15.28
C ALA A 181 2.35 24.21 -13.87
N LEU A 182 3.08 23.28 -13.26
CA LEU A 182 3.72 23.48 -11.95
C LEU A 182 5.02 24.29 -12.06
N GLY A 183 5.65 24.35 -13.22
CA GLY A 183 6.97 24.98 -13.40
C GLY A 183 8.10 24.27 -12.64
N CYS A 184 7.91 22.99 -12.30
CA CYS A 184 8.79 22.24 -11.41
C CYS A 184 9.86 21.45 -12.16
N ASN A 185 10.81 20.90 -11.40
CA ASN A 185 11.87 20.04 -11.91
C ASN A 185 11.39 18.59 -12.02
N VAL A 186 12.00 17.84 -12.95
CA VAL A 186 11.84 16.39 -13.02
C VAL A 186 13.22 15.74 -13.03
N VAL A 187 13.43 14.74 -12.18
CA VAL A 187 14.69 14.04 -12.06
C VAL A 187 14.51 12.56 -12.36
N ASP A 188 15.27 12.08 -13.33
CA ASP A 188 15.40 10.64 -13.57
C ASP A 188 16.37 10.01 -12.57
N LEU A 189 15.83 9.23 -11.66
CA LEU A 189 16.63 8.55 -10.64
C LEU A 189 17.50 7.41 -11.20
N ASN A 190 17.41 7.10 -12.51
CA ASN A 190 18.33 6.19 -13.18
C ASN A 190 19.65 6.87 -13.58
N ASP A 191 19.80 8.18 -13.37
CA ASP A 191 21.06 8.87 -13.63
C ASP A 191 22.11 8.37 -12.63
N THR A 192 23.09 7.60 -13.15
CA THR A 192 24.22 7.03 -12.40
C THR A 192 25.52 7.84 -12.54
N THR A 193 25.43 9.07 -13.06
CA THR A 193 26.58 9.98 -13.08
C THR A 193 27.13 10.15 -11.66
N ALA A 194 28.41 9.95 -11.45
CA ALA A 194 29.04 9.94 -10.13
C ALA A 194 28.79 11.22 -9.30
N ALA A 195 28.61 12.36 -9.98
CA ALA A 195 28.24 13.61 -9.33
C ALA A 195 26.83 13.60 -8.74
N ASN A 196 25.93 12.76 -9.28
CA ASN A 196 24.49 12.74 -8.96
C ASN A 196 24.08 11.58 -8.04
N ILE A 197 24.96 10.63 -7.75
CA ILE A 197 24.66 9.49 -6.88
C ILE A 197 25.45 9.51 -5.59
N GLU A 198 24.90 8.88 -4.56
CA GLU A 198 25.56 8.63 -3.28
C GLU A 198 25.08 7.29 -2.69
N THR A 199 25.87 6.73 -1.77
CA THR A 199 25.49 5.54 -1.00
C THR A 199 24.81 5.98 0.30
N VAL A 200 23.65 5.44 0.57
CA VAL A 200 22.81 5.72 1.74
C VAL A 200 22.64 4.47 2.56
N SER A 201 23.05 4.52 3.84
CA SER A 201 22.89 3.40 4.77
C SER A 201 21.43 3.22 5.17
N THR A 202 21.04 1.97 5.39
CA THR A 202 19.73 1.56 5.94
C THR A 202 19.70 1.58 7.46
N GLY A 203 20.84 1.87 8.10
CA GLY A 203 20.99 1.72 9.55
C GLY A 203 21.34 0.29 9.99
N GLY A 204 21.44 0.05 11.28
CA GLY A 204 22.00 -1.19 11.84
C GLY A 204 21.07 -2.42 11.81
N SER A 205 19.84 -2.31 11.32
CA SER A 205 18.84 -3.41 11.36
C SER A 205 18.25 -3.72 9.97
N HIS A 206 19.12 -3.73 8.94
CA HIS A 206 18.71 -4.17 7.60
C HIS A 206 18.34 -5.66 7.58
N LEU A 207 17.55 -6.02 6.55
CA LEU A 207 17.17 -7.40 6.27
C LEU A 207 18.02 -7.98 5.11
N ASN A 208 18.10 -7.24 3.99
CA ASN A 208 18.82 -7.64 2.78
C ASN A 208 19.95 -6.68 2.40
N PHE A 209 19.75 -5.37 2.61
CA PHE A 209 20.66 -4.33 2.12
C PHE A 209 21.15 -3.43 3.25
N GLU A 210 22.44 -3.44 3.51
CA GLU A 210 23.10 -2.51 4.44
C GLU A 210 23.05 -1.06 3.93
N SER A 211 23.05 -0.88 2.60
CA SER A 211 23.00 0.42 1.97
C SER A 211 22.47 0.36 0.55
N PHE A 212 22.02 1.50 0.04
CA PHE A 212 21.61 1.67 -1.34
C PHE A 212 22.36 2.82 -2.00
N THR A 213 22.75 2.64 -3.27
CA THR A 213 23.15 3.74 -4.13
C THR A 213 21.91 4.37 -4.75
N MET A 214 21.74 5.68 -4.56
CA MET A 214 20.59 6.44 -5.06
C MET A 214 20.98 7.85 -5.47
N ASN A 215 20.08 8.53 -6.16
CA ASN A 215 20.31 9.91 -6.60
C ASN A 215 20.32 10.86 -5.38
N LYS A 216 21.29 11.77 -5.35
CA LYS A 216 21.50 12.76 -4.27
C LYS A 216 20.27 13.65 -4.02
N VAL A 217 19.42 13.88 -5.03
CA VAL A 217 18.20 14.68 -4.86
C VAL A 217 17.34 14.14 -3.73
N LEU A 218 17.27 12.83 -3.54
CA LEU A 218 16.48 12.19 -2.50
C LEU A 218 16.92 12.58 -1.08
N ARG A 219 18.18 12.90 -0.88
CA ARG A 219 18.69 13.39 0.40
C ARG A 219 18.78 14.91 0.50
N ALA A 220 18.85 15.59 -0.64
CA ALA A 220 18.94 17.03 -0.72
C ALA A 220 17.61 17.74 -0.40
N VAL A 221 16.47 17.02 -0.49
CA VAL A 221 15.16 17.59 -0.20
C VAL A 221 14.79 17.46 1.28
N ASP A 222 14.07 18.46 1.79
CA ASP A 222 13.56 18.48 3.16
C ASP A 222 12.37 17.55 3.32
N VAL A 223 11.51 17.48 2.31
CA VAL A 223 10.26 16.70 2.31
C VAL A 223 10.24 15.73 1.13
N TYR A 224 9.88 14.50 1.42
CA TYR A 224 9.73 13.45 0.42
C TYR A 224 8.34 12.82 0.49
N ILE A 225 7.62 12.91 -0.61
CA ILE A 225 6.22 12.49 -0.74
C ILE A 225 6.16 11.30 -1.68
N SER A 226 5.39 10.28 -1.33
CA SER A 226 5.10 9.15 -2.21
C SER A 226 3.65 9.22 -2.68
N ILE A 227 3.45 9.22 -4.01
CA ILE A 227 2.12 9.14 -4.64
C ILE A 227 2.03 7.83 -5.46
N PRO A 228 1.78 6.69 -4.82
CA PRO A 228 1.60 5.43 -5.51
C PRO A 228 0.22 5.34 -6.16
N LYS A 229 0.10 4.46 -7.15
CA LYS A 229 -1.16 3.87 -7.57
C LYS A 229 -1.47 2.66 -6.68
N LEU A 230 -2.65 2.63 -6.07
CA LEU A 230 -3.11 1.48 -5.31
C LEU A 230 -3.40 0.31 -6.25
N LYS A 231 -2.75 -0.83 -6.05
CA LYS A 231 -2.92 -2.02 -6.90
C LYS A 231 -2.37 -3.29 -6.27
N HIS A 232 -2.88 -4.46 -6.68
CA HIS A 232 -2.22 -5.73 -6.38
C HIS A 232 -0.83 -5.77 -7.03
N HIS A 233 0.05 -6.60 -6.46
CA HIS A 233 1.39 -6.83 -7.00
C HIS A 233 1.73 -8.31 -6.99
N SER A 234 2.23 -8.81 -8.12
CA SER A 234 2.51 -10.23 -8.34
C SER A 234 3.55 -10.84 -7.38
N ALA A 235 4.45 -10.02 -6.81
CA ALA A 235 5.52 -10.51 -5.93
C ALA A 235 5.53 -9.87 -4.53
N ALA A 236 4.72 -8.84 -4.26
CA ALA A 236 4.67 -8.15 -2.97
C ALA A 236 3.25 -8.12 -2.37
N GLY A 237 2.30 -8.86 -2.96
CA GLY A 237 0.90 -8.83 -2.59
C GLY A 237 0.22 -7.55 -3.09
N TYR A 238 0.74 -6.36 -2.72
CA TYR A 238 0.15 -5.10 -3.12
C TYR A 238 1.19 -3.97 -3.28
N THR A 239 0.79 -2.88 -3.95
CA THR A 239 1.57 -1.65 -4.10
C THR A 239 0.88 -0.51 -3.37
N GLY A 240 1.56 0.07 -2.40
CA GLY A 240 1.27 1.32 -1.73
C GLY A 240 2.50 2.22 -1.73
N SER A 241 2.55 3.15 -0.79
CA SER A 241 3.61 4.14 -0.62
C SER A 241 4.98 3.49 -0.36
N LEU A 242 5.02 2.48 0.51
CA LEU A 242 6.24 1.79 0.90
C LEU A 242 6.86 1.00 -0.26
N LYS A 243 6.04 0.22 -0.97
CA LYS A 243 6.51 -0.54 -2.13
C LYS A 243 6.87 0.35 -3.33
N ASN A 244 6.30 1.55 -3.44
CA ASN A 244 6.68 2.53 -4.45
C ASN A 244 8.17 2.94 -4.38
N GLN A 245 8.81 2.74 -3.23
CA GLN A 245 10.24 2.99 -3.00
C GLN A 245 11.18 2.10 -3.83
N VAL A 246 10.71 0.98 -4.37
CA VAL A 246 11.51 0.18 -5.32
C VAL A 246 11.94 1.04 -6.54
N GLY A 247 11.15 2.06 -6.87
CA GLY A 247 11.42 3.01 -7.95
C GLY A 247 12.38 4.15 -7.59
N ILE A 248 13.13 4.13 -6.48
CA ILE A 248 14.10 5.19 -6.14
C ILE A 248 15.54 4.83 -6.44
N VAL A 249 15.83 3.56 -6.71
CA VAL A 249 17.18 3.11 -7.02
C VAL A 249 17.40 2.95 -8.53
N PRO A 250 18.59 3.28 -9.06
CA PRO A 250 18.90 3.15 -10.48
C PRO A 250 18.77 1.70 -10.95
N MET A 251 18.00 1.46 -12.02
CA MET A 251 17.79 0.11 -12.53
C MET A 251 19.07 -0.62 -12.91
N SER A 252 20.01 0.08 -13.56
CA SER A 252 21.25 -0.52 -14.06
C SER A 252 22.14 -1.07 -12.95
N MET A 253 22.09 -0.46 -11.76
CA MET A 253 22.91 -0.87 -10.62
C MET A 253 22.34 -2.09 -9.87
N TYR A 254 21.07 -2.37 -10.07
CA TYR A 254 20.34 -3.48 -9.40
C TYR A 254 19.79 -4.52 -10.38
N THR A 255 20.33 -4.51 -11.61
CA THR A 255 20.02 -5.54 -12.62
C THR A 255 20.85 -6.80 -12.32
N ILE A 256 20.22 -7.96 -12.37
CA ILE A 256 20.92 -9.26 -12.26
C ILE A 256 21.19 -9.85 -13.65
N ALA A 257 22.25 -10.63 -13.77
CA ALA A 257 22.67 -11.25 -15.04
C ALA A 257 21.68 -12.33 -15.50
N VAL A 258 21.00 -12.99 -14.57
CA VAL A 258 19.96 -13.96 -14.87
C VAL A 258 18.76 -13.19 -15.42
N ASP A 259 18.34 -13.49 -16.64
CA ASP A 259 17.20 -12.88 -17.35
C ASP A 259 17.33 -11.38 -17.68
N ASN A 260 18.48 -10.75 -17.43
CA ASN A 260 18.63 -9.30 -17.58
C ASN A 260 17.50 -8.51 -16.87
N TYR A 261 17.06 -9.04 -15.71
CA TYR A 261 15.91 -8.51 -14.98
C TYR A 261 16.29 -7.21 -14.26
N ARG A 262 15.70 -6.13 -14.72
CA ARG A 262 15.91 -4.79 -14.16
C ARG A 262 15.43 -4.73 -12.72
N ARG A 263 16.29 -4.31 -11.78
CA ARG A 263 16.07 -4.38 -10.31
C ARG A 263 15.89 -5.81 -9.78
N GLY A 264 16.37 -6.82 -10.50
CA GLY A 264 16.33 -8.20 -10.02
C GLY A 264 16.95 -8.36 -8.65
N ALA A 265 18.06 -7.66 -8.36
CA ALA A 265 18.70 -7.67 -7.05
C ALA A 265 17.79 -7.22 -5.90
N ILE A 266 16.75 -6.40 -6.18
CA ILE A 266 15.76 -5.97 -5.18
C ILE A 266 14.62 -6.99 -5.02
N HIS A 267 14.28 -7.72 -6.09
CA HIS A 267 13.15 -8.64 -6.12
C HIS A 267 13.54 -10.07 -5.74
N HIS A 268 14.62 -10.59 -6.33
CA HIS A 268 15.13 -11.93 -6.14
C HIS A 268 16.54 -12.00 -6.74
N PRO A 269 17.61 -11.90 -5.97
CA PRO A 269 19.01 -11.81 -6.47
C PRO A 269 19.49 -13.09 -7.15
N THR A 270 18.90 -14.23 -6.83
CA THR A 270 19.18 -15.53 -7.45
C THR A 270 17.87 -16.25 -7.80
N ASN A 271 17.91 -17.36 -8.54
CA ASN A 271 16.74 -18.19 -8.81
C ASN A 271 16.49 -19.21 -7.70
N ASN A 272 16.63 -18.81 -6.43
CA ASN A 272 16.44 -19.70 -5.30
C ASN A 272 15.02 -19.57 -4.71
N ALA A 273 14.42 -20.69 -4.36
CA ALA A 273 13.08 -20.76 -3.75
C ALA A 273 12.94 -19.99 -2.42
N ALA A 274 14.03 -19.81 -1.68
CA ALA A 274 14.05 -19.05 -0.43
C ALA A 274 13.86 -17.53 -0.62
N GLU A 275 13.84 -17.04 -1.85
CA GLU A 275 13.83 -15.61 -2.16
C GLU A 275 12.43 -15.00 -2.36
N TRP A 276 11.37 -15.74 -2.08
CA TRP A 276 10.00 -15.22 -2.15
C TRP A 276 9.76 -14.00 -1.27
N ASN A 277 10.46 -13.94 -0.15
CA ASN A 277 10.34 -12.88 0.84
C ASN A 277 11.32 -11.73 0.61
N TYR A 278 12.19 -11.85 -0.38
CA TYR A 278 13.27 -10.90 -0.61
C TYR A 278 12.74 -9.49 -0.96
N LEU A 279 11.71 -9.39 -1.78
CA LEU A 279 11.15 -8.10 -2.15
C LEU A 279 10.49 -7.37 -0.96
N PRO A 280 9.62 -7.96 -0.14
CA PRO A 280 9.10 -7.33 1.08
C PRO A 280 10.18 -6.86 2.05
N GLU A 281 11.23 -7.64 2.25
CA GLU A 281 12.39 -7.29 3.08
C GLU A 281 13.18 -6.12 2.48
N SER A 282 13.43 -6.14 1.17
CA SER A 282 14.08 -5.04 0.45
C SER A 282 13.27 -3.74 0.50
N VAL A 283 11.93 -3.84 0.49
CA VAL A 283 11.04 -2.69 0.70
C VAL A 283 11.25 -2.08 2.09
N CYS A 284 11.43 -2.90 3.12
CA CYS A 284 11.73 -2.41 4.47
C CYS A 284 13.05 -1.64 4.49
N ASP A 285 14.10 -2.17 3.87
CA ASP A 285 15.41 -1.55 3.83
C ASP A 285 15.43 -0.26 3.02
N LEU A 286 14.71 -0.21 1.88
CA LEU A 286 14.54 1.01 1.08
C LEU A 286 13.87 2.14 1.88
N ASN A 287 12.83 1.80 2.66
CA ASN A 287 12.16 2.77 3.51
C ASN A 287 13.00 3.20 4.72
N ALA A 288 13.90 2.35 5.21
CA ALA A 288 14.90 2.73 6.20
C ALA A 288 15.96 3.70 5.62
N ALA A 289 16.41 3.46 4.38
CA ALA A 289 17.36 4.34 3.70
C ALA A 289 16.75 5.70 3.32
N ARG A 290 15.47 5.71 2.89
CA ARG A 290 14.74 6.94 2.52
C ARG A 290 13.31 6.89 3.02
N PRO A 291 13.04 7.35 4.26
CA PRO A 291 11.69 7.42 4.82
C PRO A 291 10.78 8.37 4.03
N VAL A 292 9.50 8.01 3.92
CA VAL A 292 8.44 8.84 3.34
C VAL A 292 7.88 9.76 4.41
N HIS A 293 7.71 11.05 4.13
CA HIS A 293 7.14 12.03 5.06
C HIS A 293 5.61 12.16 4.93
N LEU A 294 5.11 12.00 3.70
CA LEU A 294 3.68 12.07 3.41
C LEU A 294 3.36 11.06 2.30
N SER A 295 2.38 10.24 2.55
CA SER A 295 1.80 9.32 1.56
C SER A 295 0.50 9.89 1.03
N VAL A 296 0.32 9.90 -0.30
CA VAL A 296 -0.96 10.23 -0.95
C VAL A 296 -1.28 9.11 -1.93
N ILE A 297 -2.26 8.28 -1.62
CA ILE A 297 -2.51 7.06 -2.39
C ILE A 297 -3.67 7.27 -3.36
N ASP A 298 -3.36 7.14 -4.65
CA ASP A 298 -4.33 7.17 -5.74
C ASP A 298 -4.98 5.79 -5.89
N GLY A 299 -6.14 5.64 -5.28
CA GLY A 299 -7.02 4.47 -5.36
C GLY A 299 -8.36 4.77 -6.06
N ILE A 300 -8.49 5.91 -6.77
CA ILE A 300 -9.72 6.25 -7.51
C ILE A 300 -10.00 5.16 -8.55
N LYS A 301 -9.05 4.95 -9.46
CA LYS A 301 -9.00 3.76 -10.30
C LYS A 301 -7.75 2.96 -9.95
N ASN A 302 -7.92 1.68 -9.72
CA ASN A 302 -6.89 0.78 -9.26
C ASN A 302 -6.87 -0.52 -10.06
N SER A 303 -5.95 -1.44 -9.77
CA SER A 303 -5.96 -2.77 -10.37
C SER A 303 -5.95 -3.89 -9.34
N THR A 304 -6.64 -4.97 -9.67
CA THR A 304 -6.57 -6.24 -8.97
C THR A 304 -5.93 -7.29 -9.89
N GLY A 305 -5.52 -8.42 -9.32
CA GLY A 305 -4.90 -9.50 -10.10
C GLY A 305 -3.46 -9.26 -10.54
N GLY A 306 -2.86 -8.13 -10.18
CA GLY A 306 -1.48 -7.79 -10.48
C GLY A 306 -1.25 -6.30 -10.73
N GLU A 307 0.02 -5.91 -10.92
CA GLU A 307 0.46 -4.53 -11.05
C GLU A 307 0.33 -3.96 -12.47
N GLY A 308 0.01 -4.78 -13.45
CA GLY A 308 -0.11 -4.33 -14.83
C GLY A 308 -0.69 -5.38 -15.77
N VAL A 309 -0.99 -4.95 -16.98
CA VAL A 309 -1.69 -5.73 -18.01
C VAL A 309 -0.97 -7.00 -18.46
N TRP A 310 0.28 -7.19 -18.11
CA TRP A 310 1.05 -8.43 -18.30
C TRP A 310 0.76 -9.51 -17.27
N CYS A 311 0.04 -9.19 -16.19
CA CYS A 311 -0.40 -10.18 -15.22
C CYS A 311 -1.68 -10.86 -15.71
N ALA A 312 -1.70 -12.20 -15.72
CA ALA A 312 -2.81 -12.97 -16.28
C ALA A 312 -4.19 -12.65 -15.67
N ASN A 313 -4.20 -12.30 -14.39
CA ASN A 313 -5.43 -12.00 -13.64
C ASN A 313 -5.70 -10.49 -13.52
N TYR A 314 -4.96 -9.65 -14.26
CA TYR A 314 -5.09 -8.20 -14.18
C TYR A 314 -6.51 -7.73 -14.54
N GLN A 315 -7.08 -6.90 -13.69
CA GLN A 315 -8.35 -6.22 -13.91
C GLN A 315 -8.26 -4.79 -13.42
N SER A 316 -8.69 -3.85 -14.26
CA SER A 316 -8.91 -2.46 -13.84
C SER A 316 -10.20 -2.37 -13.02
N ARG A 317 -10.16 -1.63 -11.91
CA ARG A 317 -11.27 -1.43 -10.98
C ARG A 317 -11.40 0.05 -10.62
N SER A 318 -12.55 0.44 -10.12
CA SER A 318 -12.77 1.73 -9.47
C SER A 318 -13.04 1.48 -7.99
N MET A 319 -12.07 1.84 -7.14
CA MET A 319 -12.23 1.76 -5.68
C MET A 319 -12.76 3.07 -5.11
N HIS A 320 -12.79 4.13 -5.93
CA HIS A 320 -13.31 5.44 -5.57
C HIS A 320 -12.65 6.03 -4.31
N ALA A 321 -11.42 5.64 -4.01
CA ALA A 321 -10.70 6.05 -2.81
C ALA A 321 -9.51 6.92 -3.14
N LEU A 322 -9.41 8.07 -2.47
CA LEU A 322 -8.19 8.89 -2.41
C LEU A 322 -7.88 9.10 -0.93
N PHE A 323 -6.65 8.83 -0.49
CA PHE A 323 -6.32 8.91 0.92
C PHE A 323 -4.87 9.31 1.17
N ALA A 324 -4.63 9.89 2.35
CA ALA A 324 -3.32 10.42 2.72
C ALA A 324 -3.03 10.22 4.22
N GLY A 325 -1.74 10.18 4.57
CA GLY A 325 -1.29 10.09 5.94
C GLY A 325 0.21 10.34 6.08
N LEU A 326 0.62 10.74 7.28
CA LEU A 326 2.02 11.01 7.64
C LEU A 326 2.76 9.76 8.13
N ASP A 327 2.03 8.74 8.57
CA ASP A 327 2.56 7.40 8.82
C ASP A 327 2.35 6.54 7.57
N PRO A 328 3.42 6.21 6.81
CA PRO A 328 3.29 5.45 5.58
C PRO A 328 2.86 4.00 5.83
N VAL A 329 3.18 3.39 6.98
CA VAL A 329 2.73 2.03 7.32
C VAL A 329 1.23 2.04 7.58
N ALA A 330 0.73 2.99 8.37
CA ALA A 330 -0.70 3.15 8.61
C ALA A 330 -1.48 3.46 7.33
N THR A 331 -0.96 4.37 6.50
CA THR A 331 -1.60 4.75 5.24
C THR A 331 -1.70 3.56 4.29
N ASP A 332 -0.61 2.80 4.15
CA ASP A 332 -0.56 1.59 3.35
C ASP A 332 -1.45 0.48 3.93
N SER A 333 -1.60 0.41 5.25
CA SER A 333 -2.49 -0.57 5.92
C SER A 333 -3.96 -0.32 5.58
N ILE A 334 -4.37 0.94 5.47
CA ILE A 334 -5.70 1.29 4.97
C ILE A 334 -5.86 0.87 3.50
N GLY A 335 -4.83 1.11 2.67
CA GLY A 335 -4.81 0.66 1.28
C GLY A 335 -4.92 -0.86 1.14
N ALA A 336 -4.14 -1.61 1.92
CA ALA A 336 -4.20 -3.07 1.95
C ALA A 336 -5.61 -3.56 2.35
N ARG A 337 -6.21 -2.94 3.38
CA ARG A 337 -7.57 -3.27 3.82
C ARG A 337 -8.62 -3.02 2.74
N ILE A 338 -8.57 -1.88 2.04
CA ILE A 338 -9.46 -1.55 0.91
C ILE A 338 -9.30 -2.59 -0.22
N MET A 339 -8.09 -3.11 -0.42
CA MET A 339 -7.79 -4.16 -1.41
C MET A 339 -8.20 -5.57 -0.95
N GLY A 340 -8.81 -5.71 0.23
CA GLY A 340 -9.24 -7.00 0.78
C GLY A 340 -8.13 -7.80 1.46
N LEU A 341 -6.98 -7.18 1.74
CA LEU A 341 -5.85 -7.80 2.42
C LEU A 341 -5.88 -7.49 3.92
N ASP A 342 -5.29 -8.38 4.72
CA ASP A 342 -5.09 -8.14 6.16
C ASP A 342 -3.71 -7.50 6.40
N PRO A 343 -3.63 -6.21 6.75
CA PRO A 343 -2.35 -5.54 6.97
C PRO A 343 -1.60 -6.07 8.19
N ALA A 344 -2.29 -6.71 9.15
CA ALA A 344 -1.67 -7.27 10.35
C ALA A 344 -1.17 -8.71 10.18
N ALA A 345 -1.53 -9.37 9.08
CA ALA A 345 -1.04 -10.71 8.78
C ALA A 345 0.47 -10.70 8.50
N ALA A 346 1.19 -11.75 8.95
CA ALA A 346 2.63 -11.88 8.68
C ALA A 346 2.94 -12.07 7.19
N SER A 347 2.00 -12.64 6.43
CA SER A 347 2.13 -12.88 5.00
C SER A 347 0.90 -12.40 4.26
N LEU A 348 1.07 -12.01 2.99
CA LEU A 348 -0.01 -11.60 2.08
C LEU A 348 -0.22 -12.64 0.98
N PRO A 349 -1.46 -12.86 0.53
CA PRO A 349 -1.72 -13.66 -0.64
C PRO A 349 -1.21 -12.96 -1.90
N LEU A 350 -0.65 -13.75 -2.82
CA LEU A 350 -0.31 -13.28 -4.16
C LEU A 350 -1.54 -13.40 -5.08
N PRO A 351 -1.73 -12.48 -6.01
CA PRO A 351 -2.88 -12.51 -6.94
C PRO A 351 -2.85 -13.70 -7.91
N ALA A 352 -1.69 -14.32 -8.09
CA ALA A 352 -1.48 -15.58 -8.76
C ALA A 352 -0.25 -16.28 -8.16
N PRO A 353 -0.19 -17.60 -8.16
CA PRO A 353 1.01 -18.32 -7.74
C PRO A 353 2.22 -17.87 -8.56
N LEU A 354 3.33 -17.63 -7.89
CA LEU A 354 4.59 -17.25 -8.50
C LEU A 354 5.56 -18.42 -8.38
N THR A 355 6.23 -18.79 -9.48
CA THR A 355 7.21 -19.89 -9.51
C THR A 355 8.61 -19.33 -9.69
N ASN A 356 9.52 -19.71 -8.78
CA ASN A 356 10.93 -19.36 -8.84
C ASN A 356 11.77 -20.57 -8.46
N GLY A 357 12.86 -20.85 -9.20
CA GLY A 357 13.74 -22.00 -8.92
C GLY A 357 13.01 -23.34 -8.82
N GLY A 358 11.86 -23.53 -9.52
CA GLY A 358 11.06 -24.75 -9.48
C GLY A 358 10.13 -24.87 -8.25
N VAL A 359 10.11 -23.88 -7.35
CA VAL A 359 9.18 -23.82 -6.23
C VAL A 359 8.11 -22.78 -6.52
N THR A 360 6.85 -23.10 -6.21
CA THR A 360 5.69 -22.23 -6.39
C THR A 360 5.17 -21.79 -5.03
N SER A 361 4.95 -20.47 -4.86
CA SER A 361 4.27 -19.90 -3.70
C SER A 361 3.07 -19.08 -4.14
N SER A 362 2.01 -19.13 -3.33
CA SER A 362 0.82 -18.27 -3.44
C SER A 362 0.78 -17.17 -2.37
N ILE A 363 1.82 -17.08 -1.54
CA ILE A 363 1.95 -16.08 -0.48
C ILE A 363 3.33 -15.41 -0.55
N THR A 364 3.45 -14.23 0.03
CA THR A 364 4.72 -13.51 0.26
C THR A 364 4.70 -12.90 1.67
N ASP A 365 5.84 -12.57 2.23
CA ASP A 365 5.89 -11.82 3.49
C ASP A 365 5.20 -10.47 3.34
N ASN A 366 4.72 -9.97 4.46
CA ASN A 366 4.05 -8.69 4.52
C ASN A 366 5.02 -7.60 5.01
N HIS A 367 5.42 -6.70 4.12
CA HIS A 367 6.30 -5.58 4.48
C HIS A 367 5.68 -4.61 5.50
N LEU A 368 4.34 -4.54 5.62
CA LEU A 368 3.67 -3.76 6.67
C LEU A 368 3.89 -4.39 8.04
N TYR A 369 3.78 -5.72 8.13
CA TYR A 369 4.05 -6.48 9.35
C TYR A 369 5.52 -6.34 9.78
N LEU A 370 6.44 -6.46 8.83
CA LEU A 370 7.88 -6.30 9.09
C LEU A 370 8.22 -4.89 9.58
N LEU A 371 7.68 -3.85 8.95
CA LEU A 371 7.92 -2.44 9.32
C LEU A 371 7.28 -2.08 10.66
N ASN A 372 6.08 -2.58 10.95
CA ASN A 372 5.47 -2.43 12.27
C ASN A 372 6.36 -3.06 13.36
N GLY A 373 6.86 -4.28 13.13
CA GLY A 373 7.80 -4.94 14.03
C GLY A 373 9.12 -4.19 14.25
N LYS A 374 9.52 -3.35 13.30
CA LYS A 374 10.69 -2.44 13.41
C LYS A 374 10.33 -1.08 14.04
N GLY A 375 9.08 -0.81 14.40
CA GLY A 375 8.62 0.47 14.95
C GLY A 375 8.58 1.60 13.93
N ALA A 376 8.46 1.30 12.64
CA ALA A 376 8.42 2.28 11.57
C ALA A 376 7.02 2.87 11.30
N GLY A 377 6.02 2.46 12.07
CA GLY A 377 4.62 2.88 11.96
C GLY A 377 3.69 1.76 12.40
N THR A 378 2.37 1.96 12.35
CA THR A 378 1.40 0.95 12.79
C THR A 378 0.66 0.29 11.61
N ASN A 379 0.56 -1.05 11.65
CA ASN A 379 -0.28 -1.84 10.77
C ASN A 379 -1.56 -2.34 11.46
N GLN A 380 -1.80 -1.91 12.69
CA GLN A 380 -2.96 -2.30 13.49
C GLN A 380 -4.12 -1.32 13.21
N LEU A 381 -5.18 -1.79 12.57
CA LEU A 381 -6.30 -0.94 12.15
C LEU A 381 -7.00 -0.23 13.32
N ASN A 382 -7.03 -0.85 14.49
CA ASN A 382 -7.60 -0.27 15.71
C ASN A 382 -6.74 0.86 16.33
N GLU A 383 -5.51 1.02 15.88
CA GLU A 383 -4.60 2.10 16.27
C GLU A 383 -4.58 3.25 15.26
N ILE A 384 -5.34 3.13 14.15
CA ILE A 384 -5.42 4.12 13.09
C ILE A 384 -6.74 4.87 13.18
N GLN A 385 -6.66 6.18 13.40
CA GLN A 385 -7.80 7.06 13.30
C GLN A 385 -8.12 7.32 11.83
N LEU A 386 -9.29 6.92 11.38
CA LEU A 386 -9.81 7.27 10.06
C LEU A 386 -10.61 8.54 10.13
N VAL A 387 -10.33 9.50 9.24
CA VAL A 387 -11.06 10.76 9.14
C VAL A 387 -11.46 11.03 7.69
N GLY A 388 -12.63 11.62 7.49
CA GLY A 388 -13.15 11.98 6.17
C GLY A 388 -14.38 11.19 5.75
N ASP A 389 -14.92 11.57 4.59
CA ASP A 389 -16.17 11.04 4.04
C ASP A 389 -16.02 9.65 3.36
N GLY A 390 -14.79 9.17 3.21
CA GLY A 390 -14.48 7.85 2.68
C GLY A 390 -14.21 6.76 3.74
N ALA A 391 -14.38 7.05 5.04
CA ALA A 391 -14.09 6.09 6.10
C ALA A 391 -14.89 4.79 5.97
N ASP A 392 -16.11 4.86 5.44
CA ASP A 392 -16.97 3.69 5.19
C ASP A 392 -16.40 2.75 4.11
N LEU A 393 -15.50 3.23 3.22
CA LEU A 393 -14.83 2.38 2.23
C LEU A 393 -13.91 1.33 2.88
N VAL A 394 -13.42 1.62 4.07
CA VAL A 394 -12.53 0.72 4.83
C VAL A 394 -13.32 -0.23 5.71
N THR A 395 -14.43 0.26 6.28
CA THR A 395 -15.29 -0.51 7.19
C THR A 395 -16.30 -1.37 6.45
N ALA A 396 -16.81 -0.90 5.31
CA ALA A 396 -17.52 -1.74 4.39
C ALA A 396 -16.54 -2.79 3.86
N VAL A 397 -16.74 -4.04 4.27
CA VAL A 397 -16.18 -5.15 3.49
C VAL A 397 -16.86 -5.02 2.12
N ARG A 398 -16.23 -4.34 1.16
CA ARG A 398 -16.64 -4.44 -0.22
C ARG A 398 -16.39 -5.88 -0.60
N GLU A 399 -17.42 -6.68 -0.44
CA GLU A 399 -17.52 -7.92 -1.17
C GLU A 399 -17.31 -7.54 -2.64
N ASP A 400 -16.17 -7.97 -3.21
CA ASP A 400 -15.94 -7.80 -4.64
C ASP A 400 -17.17 -8.39 -5.36
N PRO A 401 -18.03 -7.60 -6.01
CA PRO A 401 -19.20 -8.14 -6.68
C PRO A 401 -18.84 -9.09 -7.82
N THR A 402 -17.56 -9.26 -8.12
CA THR A 402 -17.02 -10.17 -9.14
C THR A 402 -16.05 -11.21 -8.56
N ALA A 403 -15.66 -11.15 -7.28
CA ALA A 403 -15.19 -12.36 -6.61
C ALA A 403 -16.35 -13.34 -6.71
N THR A 404 -16.17 -14.43 -7.41
CA THR A 404 -17.12 -15.54 -7.39
C THR A 404 -17.23 -15.95 -5.93
N ARG A 405 -18.26 -15.44 -5.22
CA ARG A 405 -18.57 -15.95 -3.87
C ARG A 405 -18.66 -17.45 -4.02
N PRO A 406 -18.06 -18.22 -3.12
CA PRO A 406 -18.30 -19.65 -3.13
C PRO A 406 -19.83 -19.82 -3.18
N SER A 407 -20.33 -20.46 -4.22
CA SER A 407 -21.76 -20.76 -4.35
C SER A 407 -22.22 -21.80 -3.33
N GLU A 408 -21.27 -22.36 -2.59
CA GLU A 408 -21.44 -23.43 -1.61
C GLU A 408 -20.73 -23.07 -0.30
N LEU A 409 -21.12 -23.72 0.78
CA LEU A 409 -20.41 -23.69 2.04
C LEU A 409 -18.95 -24.09 1.85
N GLN A 410 -18.03 -23.37 2.46
CA GLN A 410 -16.61 -23.65 2.37
C GLN A 410 -15.90 -23.42 3.70
N LEU A 411 -15.17 -24.42 4.20
CA LEU A 411 -14.25 -24.26 5.31
C LEU A 411 -12.84 -24.00 4.76
N CYS A 412 -12.28 -22.83 5.06
CA CYS A 412 -10.96 -22.42 4.59
C CYS A 412 -9.85 -23.00 5.48
N ALA A 413 -8.61 -22.99 5.00
CA ALA A 413 -7.46 -23.33 5.83
C ALA A 413 -7.35 -22.32 6.99
N ASN A 414 -6.98 -22.82 8.19
CA ASN A 414 -6.70 -21.97 9.34
C ASN A 414 -5.36 -21.23 9.18
N PHE A 415 -5.25 -20.08 9.82
CA PHE A 415 -4.01 -19.33 9.82
C PHE A 415 -3.75 -18.66 11.19
N PRO A 416 -2.50 -18.70 11.69
CA PRO A 416 -1.36 -19.46 11.16
C PRO A 416 -1.54 -20.99 11.24
N ASN A 417 -0.83 -21.74 10.39
CA ASN A 417 -0.77 -23.20 10.46
C ASN A 417 0.60 -23.68 9.90
N PRO A 418 1.57 -24.13 10.70
CA PRO A 418 1.47 -24.38 12.17
C PRO A 418 1.19 -23.12 12.99
N PHE A 419 0.63 -23.29 14.22
CA PHE A 419 0.25 -22.19 15.10
C PHE A 419 0.73 -22.40 16.56
N ASN A 420 0.82 -21.30 17.33
CA ASN A 420 1.17 -21.30 18.76
C ASN A 420 0.66 -20.03 19.47
N PRO A 421 -0.15 -20.10 20.54
CA PRO A 421 -1.07 -21.21 20.82
C PRO A 421 -2.39 -21.09 20.06
N SER A 422 -2.61 -19.96 19.32
CA SER A 422 -3.89 -19.61 18.69
C SER A 422 -3.83 -19.60 17.19
N THR A 423 -4.97 -19.91 16.56
CA THR A 423 -5.18 -19.83 15.12
C THR A 423 -6.57 -19.31 14.81
N MET A 424 -6.73 -18.73 13.63
CA MET A 424 -8.03 -18.28 13.10
C MET A 424 -8.57 -19.36 12.15
N VAL A 425 -9.77 -19.85 12.42
CA VAL A 425 -10.52 -20.71 11.51
C VAL A 425 -11.53 -19.85 10.75
N VAL A 426 -11.52 -19.92 9.43
CA VAL A 426 -12.36 -19.11 8.55
C VAL A 426 -13.26 -20.03 7.75
N PHE A 427 -14.54 -19.67 7.61
CA PHE A 427 -15.47 -20.34 6.71
C PHE A 427 -16.40 -19.34 6.04
N TYR A 428 -16.97 -19.74 4.92
CA TYR A 428 -17.94 -18.95 4.15
C TYR A 428 -19.28 -19.68 4.07
N SER A 429 -20.38 -18.94 4.30
CA SER A 429 -21.74 -19.42 4.05
C SER A 429 -22.44 -18.60 2.95
N PRO A 430 -22.94 -19.22 1.88
CA PRO A 430 -23.61 -18.51 0.79
C PRO A 430 -25.03 -18.03 1.15
N ARG A 431 -25.61 -18.56 2.23
CA ARG A 431 -26.96 -18.25 2.70
C ARG A 431 -27.03 -18.38 4.22
N SER A 432 -28.15 -17.94 4.83
CA SER A 432 -28.39 -18.25 6.25
C SER A 432 -28.57 -19.75 6.43
N GLU A 433 -27.78 -20.34 7.31
CA GLU A 433 -27.73 -21.80 7.52
C GLU A 433 -27.24 -22.16 8.91
N HIS A 434 -27.76 -23.28 9.46
CA HIS A 434 -27.26 -23.81 10.72
C HIS A 434 -25.93 -24.54 10.50
N VAL A 435 -24.87 -24.06 11.16
CA VAL A 435 -23.52 -24.58 11.02
C VAL A 435 -23.02 -25.05 12.38
N THR A 436 -22.36 -26.21 12.41
CA THR A 436 -21.60 -26.68 13.55
C THR A 436 -20.12 -26.78 13.16
N LEU A 437 -19.25 -26.16 13.94
CA LEU A 437 -17.80 -26.18 13.75
C LEU A 437 -17.12 -26.74 15.01
N THR A 438 -16.53 -27.93 14.92
CA THR A 438 -15.95 -28.64 16.06
C THR A 438 -14.51 -29.07 15.79
N VAL A 439 -13.65 -28.89 16.78
CA VAL A 439 -12.27 -29.36 16.78
C VAL A 439 -12.17 -30.73 17.45
N TYR A 440 -11.42 -31.62 16.83
CA TYR A 440 -11.17 -33.00 17.29
C TYR A 440 -9.66 -33.25 17.39
N ASP A 441 -9.28 -34.16 18.28
CA ASP A 441 -7.97 -34.78 18.25
C ASP A 441 -7.87 -35.85 17.13
N ILE A 442 -6.67 -36.39 16.92
CA ILE A 442 -6.42 -37.42 15.88
C ILE A 442 -7.14 -38.75 16.15
N THR A 443 -7.66 -38.97 17.37
CA THR A 443 -8.44 -40.17 17.72
C THR A 443 -9.94 -39.99 17.40
N GLY A 444 -10.34 -38.78 17.01
CA GLY A 444 -11.73 -38.40 16.70
C GLY A 444 -12.52 -37.97 17.94
N ARG A 445 -11.88 -37.75 19.08
CA ARG A 445 -12.51 -37.20 20.29
C ARG A 445 -12.69 -35.68 20.09
N ALA A 446 -13.92 -35.19 20.29
CA ALA A 446 -14.20 -33.78 20.30
C ALA A 446 -13.43 -33.05 21.42
N ILE A 447 -12.72 -32.03 21.09
CA ILE A 447 -11.98 -31.14 21.98
C ILE A 447 -12.83 -29.93 22.34
N GLU A 448 -13.38 -29.26 21.32
CA GLU A 448 -14.14 -28.02 21.49
C GLU A 448 -15.10 -27.80 20.31
N THR A 449 -16.31 -27.30 20.56
CA THR A 449 -17.21 -26.81 19.57
C THR A 449 -17.10 -25.29 19.53
N LEU A 450 -16.55 -24.77 18.42
CA LEU A 450 -16.28 -23.35 18.24
C LEU A 450 -17.56 -22.58 17.87
N LEU A 451 -18.49 -23.24 17.19
CA LEU A 451 -19.75 -22.67 16.74
C LEU A 451 -20.81 -23.76 16.63
N GLU A 452 -22.03 -23.44 17.07
CA GLU A 452 -23.23 -24.22 16.81
C GLU A 452 -24.43 -23.26 16.75
N GLY A 453 -24.97 -23.04 15.55
CA GLY A 453 -26.11 -22.13 15.37
C GLY A 453 -26.30 -21.64 13.96
N GLU A 454 -27.35 -20.80 13.80
CA GLU A 454 -27.62 -20.10 12.53
C GLU A 454 -26.57 -19.02 12.27
N VAL A 455 -25.98 -19.03 11.08
CA VAL A 455 -25.05 -18.00 10.62
C VAL A 455 -25.66 -17.27 9.41
N PRO A 456 -25.52 -15.95 9.32
CA PRO A 456 -25.94 -15.20 8.14
C PRO A 456 -25.04 -15.51 6.93
N PRO A 457 -25.45 -15.14 5.70
CA PRO A 457 -24.57 -15.21 4.54
C PRO A 457 -23.30 -14.38 4.76
N GLY A 458 -22.15 -14.89 4.32
CA GLY A 458 -20.88 -14.18 4.39
C GLY A 458 -19.72 -15.01 4.93
N GLU A 459 -18.61 -14.33 5.16
CA GLU A 459 -17.42 -14.90 5.78
C GLU A 459 -17.52 -14.83 7.31
N HIS A 460 -17.13 -15.93 7.97
CA HIS A 460 -17.11 -16.07 9.42
C HIS A 460 -15.71 -16.43 9.89
N ARG A 461 -15.26 -15.78 10.98
CA ARG A 461 -13.93 -15.95 11.55
C ARG A 461 -14.06 -16.30 13.03
N LEU A 462 -13.41 -17.39 13.43
CA LEU A 462 -13.43 -17.90 14.80
C LEU A 462 -11.99 -18.16 15.25
N GLN A 463 -11.60 -17.54 16.36
CA GLN A 463 -10.31 -17.83 16.97
C GLN A 463 -10.39 -19.11 17.80
N TRP A 464 -9.40 -19.99 17.62
CA TRP A 464 -9.22 -21.16 18.47
C TRP A 464 -7.85 -21.13 19.12
N SER A 465 -7.81 -21.49 20.42
CA SER A 465 -6.55 -21.62 21.18
C SER A 465 -6.36 -23.06 21.65
N ALA A 466 -5.20 -23.62 21.33
CA ALA A 466 -4.78 -24.93 21.83
C ALA A 466 -3.97 -24.83 23.13
N GLU A 467 -4.11 -23.73 23.89
CA GLU A 467 -3.43 -23.56 25.16
C GLU A 467 -3.78 -24.70 26.12
N GLY A 468 -2.76 -25.29 26.74
CA GLY A 468 -2.93 -26.47 27.61
C GLY A 468 -2.99 -27.82 26.90
N LEU A 469 -3.14 -27.83 25.56
CA LEU A 469 -3.14 -29.05 24.74
C LEU A 469 -1.71 -29.50 24.40
N ALA A 470 -1.54 -30.74 23.95
CA ALA A 470 -0.26 -31.25 23.45
C ALA A 470 0.03 -30.74 22.05
N SER A 471 1.32 -30.46 21.72
CA SER A 471 1.71 -30.25 20.32
C SER A 471 1.32 -31.44 19.46
N GLY A 472 0.78 -31.20 18.29
CA GLY A 472 0.31 -32.25 17.39
C GLY A 472 -0.74 -31.76 16.39
N MET A 473 -1.28 -32.73 15.63
CA MET A 473 -2.32 -32.51 14.68
C MET A 473 -3.71 -32.55 15.32
N TYR A 474 -4.54 -31.59 15.02
CA TYR A 474 -5.97 -31.51 15.31
C TYR A 474 -6.76 -31.43 14.01
N LEU A 475 -8.04 -31.72 14.08
CA LEU A 475 -8.96 -31.69 12.94
C LEU A 475 -10.10 -30.73 13.26
N CYS A 476 -10.33 -29.75 12.43
CA CYS A 476 -11.53 -28.90 12.54
C CYS A 476 -12.53 -29.35 11.47
N ARG A 477 -13.73 -29.76 11.91
CA ARG A 477 -14.81 -30.19 11.03
C ARG A 477 -15.96 -29.19 11.09
N MET A 478 -16.38 -28.76 9.91
CA MET A 478 -17.62 -28.01 9.72
C MET A 478 -18.70 -28.95 9.15
N THR A 479 -19.87 -28.89 9.74
CA THR A 479 -21.05 -29.61 9.27
C THR A 479 -22.24 -28.64 9.16
N ALA A 480 -23.05 -28.84 8.13
CA ALA A 480 -24.33 -28.19 7.93
C ALA A 480 -25.23 -29.14 7.17
N ARG A 481 -26.47 -28.72 6.85
CA ARG A 481 -27.42 -29.60 6.14
C ARG A 481 -26.85 -30.12 4.80
N GLY A 482 -26.48 -31.40 4.76
CA GLY A 482 -25.93 -32.05 3.56
C GLY A 482 -24.48 -31.69 3.23
N PHE A 483 -23.79 -31.01 4.13
CA PHE A 483 -22.39 -30.59 3.95
C PHE A 483 -21.50 -31.08 5.11
N SER A 484 -20.30 -31.51 4.78
CA SER A 484 -19.23 -31.77 5.77
C SER A 484 -17.86 -31.55 5.14
N GLN A 485 -17.05 -30.73 5.76
CA GLN A 485 -15.67 -30.47 5.36
C GLN A 485 -14.76 -30.47 6.59
N THR A 486 -13.52 -30.97 6.45
CA THR A 486 -12.54 -31.05 7.54
C THR A 486 -11.21 -30.49 7.08
N ILE A 487 -10.58 -29.68 7.92
CA ILE A 487 -9.23 -29.16 7.74
C ILE A 487 -8.31 -29.65 8.86
N LYS A 488 -6.99 -29.61 8.62
CA LYS A 488 -5.96 -30.01 9.57
C LYS A 488 -5.38 -28.77 10.25
N LEU A 489 -5.28 -28.80 11.56
CA LEU A 489 -4.70 -27.77 12.41
C LEU A 489 -3.42 -28.32 13.04
N LEU A 490 -2.25 -27.75 12.75
CA LEU A 490 -0.97 -28.22 13.31
C LEU A 490 -0.53 -27.27 14.44
N TYR A 491 -0.68 -27.75 15.69
CA TYR A 491 -0.22 -27.04 16.88
C TYR A 491 1.22 -27.37 17.19
N GLN A 492 2.07 -26.37 17.30
CA GLN A 492 3.50 -26.51 17.59
C GLN A 492 3.90 -25.50 18.70
N LYS A 493 4.23 -26.02 19.88
CA LYS A 493 4.77 -25.23 21.00
C LYS A 493 6.16 -24.74 20.70
#